data_4862bf7aa68d4aed94e7ccda654204cb
#
_entry.id   4862bf7aa68d4aed94e7ccda654204cb
#
_cell.length_a   1.000
_cell.length_b   1.000
_cell.length_c   1.000
_cell.angle_alpha   90.00
_cell.angle_beta   90.00
_cell.angle_gamma   90.00
#
_symmetry.space_group_name_H-M   'P 1'
#
loop_
_entity.id
_entity.type
_entity.pdbx_description
1 polymer ?
#
loop_
_entity_poly.entity_id
_entity_poly.type
_entity_poly.pdbx_seq_one_letter_code
_entity_poly.pdbx_strand_id
1 'polypeptide(L)'
;MLRLCRRFALVLVLACALGFSALAQTSPSSITPSPTLSPQPSAAAKALQARLALVPGMEGVRVREYGGVVRLEGAVLRADNRDIAELIAKQEDGVVAVQNRIQLSASLAQRAREAAQDGLERGQRFLLFMPLLLLAALMVWGFSRTGRWLGHRPWLHLPGSNPYLSTLSRRIVQWIFFAIGVIVALDLLGATKVAGALLGSAGIMGVVIGFAFRDIVENYLAGILLSLRRPFAPRDHVRIDSHEGRVVALSARTTVLMTLDGNELQLPNATVFKAVILNLSRNPKRRLEFALTIDGKASISTALALGLEKMAQISGVLVDPAPAGRVEQDSPSGTELRFTAWIDQSQNDLAKVRSECIRQVKKAFAAAEIAAPSTTYTIITQKPVGKTAPGQPAAAAQDSVADAGSTDTSVNAELDAQLDAQLQGYEQDPKAGNLLNPA
;
A
#
# COMPACT_ATOMS: atom_id res chain seq x y z
N MET A 1 -2.18 -17.27 -28.30
CA MET A 1 -2.33 -15.81 -28.28
C MET A 1 -3.10 -15.24 -29.49
N LEU A 2 -2.89 -15.73 -30.73
CA LEU A 2 -3.70 -15.30 -31.89
C LEU A 2 -5.21 -15.59 -31.76
N ARG A 3 -5.59 -16.65 -31.05
CA ARG A 3 -7.02 -17.01 -30.85
C ARG A 3 -7.76 -16.11 -29.84
N LEU A 4 -7.06 -15.46 -28.92
CA LEU A 4 -7.66 -14.54 -27.95
C LEU A 4 -7.86 -13.14 -28.54
N CYS A 5 -6.90 -12.65 -29.33
CA CYS A 5 -7.06 -11.38 -30.09
C CYS A 5 -8.20 -11.45 -31.12
N ARG A 6 -8.38 -12.64 -31.75
CA ARG A 6 -9.46 -12.85 -32.70
C ARG A 6 -10.85 -12.90 -32.03
N ARG A 7 -10.93 -13.38 -30.79
CA ARG A 7 -12.18 -13.38 -30.00
C ARG A 7 -12.52 -12.01 -29.46
N PHE A 8 -11.54 -11.18 -29.06
CA PHE A 8 -11.79 -9.82 -28.60
C PHE A 8 -12.16 -8.87 -29.74
N ALA A 9 -11.57 -9.02 -30.92
CA ALA A 9 -11.98 -8.26 -32.11
C ALA A 9 -13.40 -8.63 -32.56
N LEU A 10 -13.79 -9.92 -32.43
CA LEU A 10 -15.14 -10.38 -32.76
C LEU A 10 -16.19 -9.88 -31.77
N VAL A 11 -15.87 -9.79 -30.47
CA VAL A 11 -16.76 -9.27 -29.41
C VAL A 11 -16.93 -7.76 -29.56
N LEU A 12 -15.90 -7.01 -29.96
CA LEU A 12 -16.02 -5.56 -30.19
C LEU A 12 -16.88 -5.24 -31.43
N VAL A 13 -16.81 -6.05 -32.48
CA VAL A 13 -17.65 -5.92 -33.68
C VAL A 13 -19.08 -6.34 -33.37
N LEU A 14 -19.30 -7.36 -32.52
CA LEU A 14 -20.64 -7.81 -32.14
C LEU A 14 -21.34 -6.86 -31.18
N ALA A 15 -20.61 -6.19 -30.30
CA ALA A 15 -21.15 -5.19 -29.37
C ALA A 15 -21.60 -3.90 -30.08
N CYS A 16 -20.97 -3.53 -31.20
CA CYS A 16 -21.43 -2.42 -32.05
C CYS A 16 -22.65 -2.78 -32.88
N ALA A 17 -22.92 -4.08 -33.14
CA ALA A 17 -24.05 -4.51 -33.95
C ALA A 17 -25.36 -4.71 -33.14
N LEU A 18 -25.29 -4.87 -31.82
CA LEU A 18 -26.44 -5.19 -30.94
C LEU A 18 -27.03 -3.98 -30.19
N GLY A 19 -26.54 -2.76 -30.43
CA GLY A 19 -26.98 -1.55 -29.71
C GLY A 19 -28.24 -0.86 -30.31
N PHE A 20 -28.94 -1.45 -31.26
CA PHE A 20 -30.09 -0.78 -31.92
C PHE A 20 -31.28 -1.73 -32.09
N SER A 21 -31.95 -2.10 -31.03
CA SER A 21 -33.32 -2.63 -31.11
C SER A 21 -33.94 -2.79 -29.74
N ALA A 22 -34.60 -1.76 -29.26
CA ALA A 22 -35.77 -1.88 -28.35
C ALA A 22 -36.49 -0.55 -28.20
N LEU A 23 -37.49 -0.31 -29.02
CA LEU A 23 -38.56 0.60 -28.66
C LEU A 23 -39.89 -0.04 -29.02
N ALA A 24 -40.71 -0.12 -28.01
CA ALA A 24 -41.92 -0.87 -27.87
C ALA A 24 -43.02 -0.51 -28.88
N GLN A 25 -43.73 -1.53 -29.33
CA GLN A 25 -45.03 -1.44 -29.96
C GLN A 25 -46.11 -1.31 -28.88
N THR A 26 -46.87 -0.24 -28.92
CA THR A 26 -48.19 -0.15 -28.30
C THR A 26 -49.23 -0.05 -29.36
N SER A 27 -50.12 -1.03 -29.45
CA SER A 27 -51.28 -1.07 -30.33
C SER A 27 -52.42 -0.21 -29.77
N PRO A 28 -53.11 0.58 -30.55
CA PRO A 28 -54.36 1.19 -30.12
C PRO A 28 -55.58 0.42 -30.65
N SER A 29 -56.54 0.28 -29.75
CA SER A 29 -57.86 -0.35 -29.89
C SER A 29 -58.74 0.27 -30.99
N SER A 30 -59.48 -0.59 -31.67
CA SER A 30 -60.46 -0.30 -32.67
C SER A 30 -61.75 0.31 -32.08
N ILE A 31 -62.19 1.43 -32.62
CA ILE A 31 -63.55 1.96 -32.43
C ILE A 31 -64.24 2.02 -33.77
N THR A 32 -65.40 1.41 -33.86
CA THR A 32 -66.26 1.20 -35.01
C THR A 32 -66.99 2.52 -35.46
N PRO A 33 -67.22 2.76 -36.74
CA PRO A 33 -67.87 3.96 -37.19
C PRO A 33 -69.32 3.74 -37.62
N SER A 34 -70.15 4.75 -37.41
CA SER A 34 -71.44 5.00 -38.13
C SER A 34 -71.69 6.50 -38.22
N PRO A 35 -72.49 7.02 -39.12
CA PRO A 35 -72.90 6.63 -40.43
C PRO A 35 -72.57 7.67 -41.54
N THR A 36 -72.84 7.26 -42.80
CA THR A 36 -72.74 7.98 -44.08
C THR A 36 -73.64 9.14 -44.17
N LEU A 37 -73.05 10.31 -44.43
CA LEU A 37 -73.73 11.47 -45.16
C LEU A 37 -72.73 11.93 -46.18
N SER A 38 -73.18 11.94 -47.50
CA SER A 38 -72.40 12.43 -48.60
C SER A 38 -72.47 13.96 -48.62
N PRO A 39 -71.30 14.63 -48.50
CA PRO A 39 -71.27 16.09 -48.59
C PRO A 39 -70.63 16.58 -49.92
N GLN A 40 -71.19 17.58 -50.46
CA GLN A 40 -70.50 18.40 -51.48
C GLN A 40 -69.32 19.11 -50.82
N PRO A 41 -68.15 19.18 -51.49
CA PRO A 41 -66.99 19.84 -50.93
C PRO A 41 -67.21 21.30 -50.70
N SER A 42 -67.07 21.84 -49.51
CA SER A 42 -67.15 23.24 -49.16
C SER A 42 -66.11 24.07 -49.93
N ALA A 43 -66.34 25.39 -50.04
CA ALA A 43 -65.34 26.26 -50.64
C ALA A 43 -63.98 26.21 -49.95
N ALA A 44 -63.98 26.05 -48.61
CA ALA A 44 -62.76 25.93 -47.83
C ALA A 44 -62.01 24.64 -48.15
N ALA A 45 -62.73 23.49 -48.29
CA ALA A 45 -62.10 22.24 -48.66
C ALA A 45 -61.44 22.25 -50.02
N LYS A 46 -62.04 22.93 -50.98
CA LYS A 46 -61.47 23.13 -52.35
C LYS A 46 -60.24 24.03 -52.31
N ALA A 47 -60.28 25.13 -51.56
CA ALA A 47 -59.12 26.03 -51.38
C ALA A 47 -57.94 25.33 -50.72
N LEU A 48 -58.19 24.56 -49.63
CA LEU A 48 -57.18 23.80 -48.94
C LEU A 48 -56.61 22.67 -49.82
N GLN A 49 -57.44 21.99 -50.59
CA GLN A 49 -57.01 20.97 -51.55
C GLN A 49 -56.09 21.55 -52.61
N ALA A 50 -56.42 22.77 -53.16
CA ALA A 50 -55.60 23.46 -54.16
C ALA A 50 -54.24 23.90 -53.53
N ARG A 51 -54.22 24.37 -52.28
CA ARG A 51 -52.99 24.75 -51.58
C ARG A 51 -52.09 23.56 -51.34
N LEU A 52 -52.62 22.40 -50.85
CA LEU A 52 -51.87 21.19 -50.65
C LEU A 52 -51.29 20.61 -51.93
N ALA A 53 -52.04 20.75 -53.10
CA ALA A 53 -51.52 20.28 -54.35
C ALA A 53 -50.32 21.09 -54.89
N LEU A 54 -50.08 22.29 -54.39
CA LEU A 54 -48.91 23.12 -54.73
C LEU A 54 -47.65 22.67 -53.99
N VAL A 55 -47.78 21.82 -52.95
CA VAL A 55 -46.63 21.32 -52.15
C VAL A 55 -46.15 20.02 -52.78
N PRO A 56 -44.88 19.94 -53.18
CA PRO A 56 -44.31 18.69 -53.76
C PRO A 56 -44.48 17.50 -52.87
N GLY A 57 -45.03 16.41 -53.40
CA GLY A 57 -45.22 15.14 -52.63
C GLY A 57 -46.53 15.06 -51.84
N MET A 58 -47.47 16.03 -52.00
CA MET A 58 -48.81 16.03 -51.41
C MET A 58 -49.94 15.84 -52.44
N GLU A 59 -49.59 15.51 -53.65
CA GLU A 59 -50.57 15.36 -54.78
C GLU A 59 -51.62 14.26 -54.53
N GLY A 60 -51.32 13.31 -53.65
CA GLY A 60 -52.22 12.22 -53.25
C GLY A 60 -53.11 12.51 -52.05
N VAL A 61 -53.01 13.70 -51.44
CA VAL A 61 -53.77 14.06 -50.23
C VAL A 61 -55.14 14.57 -50.66
N ARG A 62 -56.21 14.01 -50.08
CA ARG A 62 -57.60 14.43 -50.28
C ARG A 62 -58.11 15.09 -49.02
N VAL A 63 -58.74 16.21 -49.17
CA VAL A 63 -59.35 16.99 -48.11
C VAL A 63 -60.85 16.74 -48.07
N ARG A 64 -61.40 16.38 -46.92
CA ARG A 64 -62.87 16.32 -46.69
C ARG A 64 -63.19 17.18 -45.48
N GLU A 65 -64.21 18.00 -45.57
CA GLU A 65 -64.68 18.86 -44.49
C GLU A 65 -66.07 18.43 -44.02
N TYR A 66 -66.28 18.44 -42.76
CA TYR A 66 -67.55 18.15 -42.12
C TYR A 66 -67.76 19.10 -40.94
N GLY A 67 -68.59 20.11 -41.08
CA GLY A 67 -68.95 21.02 -39.99
C GLY A 67 -67.78 21.72 -39.32
N GLY A 68 -66.76 22.19 -40.07
CA GLY A 68 -65.56 22.82 -39.56
C GLY A 68 -64.46 21.85 -39.18
N VAL A 69 -64.66 20.51 -39.25
CA VAL A 69 -63.60 19.51 -39.03
C VAL A 69 -63.06 19.07 -40.38
N VAL A 70 -61.82 19.35 -40.63
CA VAL A 70 -61.09 18.94 -41.84
C VAL A 70 -60.40 17.57 -41.60
N ARG A 71 -60.78 16.62 -42.47
CA ARG A 71 -60.12 15.31 -42.52
C ARG A 71 -59.19 15.26 -43.71
N LEU A 72 -57.89 15.00 -43.43
CA LEU A 72 -56.88 14.74 -44.43
C LEU A 72 -56.72 13.25 -44.63
N GLU A 73 -56.97 12.77 -45.86
CA GLU A 73 -56.89 11.38 -46.29
C GLU A 73 -55.92 11.25 -47.46
N GLY A 74 -55.19 10.16 -47.54
CA GLY A 74 -54.32 9.91 -48.68
C GLY A 74 -53.02 9.33 -48.25
N ALA A 75 -52.01 9.33 -49.10
CA ALA A 75 -50.74 8.80 -48.87
C ALA A 75 -49.63 9.77 -49.25
N VAL A 76 -48.66 9.99 -48.32
CA VAL A 76 -47.47 10.82 -48.58
C VAL A 76 -46.22 10.00 -48.43
N LEU A 77 -45.14 10.40 -49.10
CA LEU A 77 -43.87 9.71 -49.14
C LEU A 77 -42.98 10.00 -47.93
N ARG A 78 -43.11 11.22 -47.38
CA ARG A 78 -42.25 11.69 -46.27
C ARG A 78 -43.10 12.03 -45.04
N ALA A 79 -42.60 11.69 -43.87
CA ALA A 79 -43.27 12.02 -42.62
C ALA A 79 -43.46 13.52 -42.43
N ASP A 80 -42.49 14.33 -42.83
CA ASP A 80 -42.52 15.79 -42.76
C ASP A 80 -43.73 16.36 -43.51
N ASN A 81 -44.09 15.77 -44.67
CA ASN A 81 -45.24 16.19 -45.47
C ASN A 81 -46.56 15.97 -44.75
N ARG A 82 -46.67 14.97 -43.89
CA ARG A 82 -47.84 14.73 -43.04
C ARG A 82 -48.04 15.86 -42.04
N ASP A 83 -46.92 16.29 -41.39
CA ASP A 83 -46.96 17.35 -40.39
C ASP A 83 -47.18 18.71 -41.02
N ILE A 84 -46.59 18.96 -42.19
CA ILE A 84 -46.81 20.18 -42.99
C ILE A 84 -48.27 20.28 -43.48
N ALA A 85 -48.85 19.15 -43.92
CA ALA A 85 -50.26 19.11 -44.36
C ALA A 85 -51.19 19.48 -43.18
N GLU A 86 -50.91 19.01 -41.99
CA GLU A 86 -51.69 19.33 -40.79
C GLU A 86 -51.54 20.82 -40.40
N LEU A 87 -50.36 21.38 -40.55
CA LEU A 87 -50.07 22.78 -40.24
C LEU A 87 -50.75 23.71 -41.19
N ILE A 88 -50.71 23.38 -42.48
CA ILE A 88 -51.46 24.16 -43.55
C ILE A 88 -52.98 24.09 -43.29
N ALA A 89 -53.49 22.90 -42.92
CA ALA A 89 -54.95 22.75 -42.68
C ALA A 89 -55.40 23.50 -41.41
N LYS A 90 -54.57 23.66 -40.41
CA LYS A 90 -54.85 24.45 -39.18
C LYS A 90 -54.82 25.95 -39.39
N GLN A 91 -54.18 26.42 -40.48
CA GLN A 91 -54.07 27.84 -40.82
C GLN A 91 -55.23 28.34 -41.78
N GLU A 92 -56.11 27.44 -42.19
CA GLU A 92 -57.24 27.81 -43.09
C GLU A 92 -58.43 28.36 -42.29
N ASP A 93 -58.95 29.46 -42.74
CA ASP A 93 -60.11 30.11 -42.09
C ASP A 93 -61.36 29.22 -42.10
N GLY A 94 -62.00 29.06 -40.93
CA GLY A 94 -63.15 28.20 -40.72
C GLY A 94 -62.91 26.78 -40.33
N VAL A 95 -61.62 26.38 -40.11
CA VAL A 95 -61.27 25.06 -39.66
C VAL A 95 -61.20 25.05 -38.11
N VAL A 96 -62.11 24.30 -37.51
CA VAL A 96 -62.16 24.16 -36.03
C VAL A 96 -61.25 23.01 -35.50
N ALA A 97 -61.14 21.94 -36.29
CA ALA A 97 -60.31 20.81 -35.96
C ALA A 97 -59.75 20.09 -37.19
N VAL A 98 -58.55 19.51 -37.12
CA VAL A 98 -57.96 18.76 -38.24
C VAL A 98 -57.77 17.32 -37.80
N GLN A 99 -58.34 16.38 -38.49
CA GLN A 99 -58.14 14.94 -38.34
C GLN A 99 -57.18 14.46 -39.43
N ASN A 100 -55.92 14.26 -39.08
CA ASN A 100 -54.90 13.82 -40.02
C ASN A 100 -54.90 12.27 -40.10
N ARG A 101 -55.38 11.70 -41.21
CA ARG A 101 -55.38 10.29 -41.57
C ARG A 101 -54.45 9.95 -42.73
N ILE A 102 -53.47 10.80 -42.98
CA ILE A 102 -52.48 10.57 -44.04
C ILE A 102 -51.63 9.37 -43.67
N GLN A 103 -51.59 8.37 -44.56
CA GLN A 103 -50.75 7.20 -44.41
C GLN A 103 -49.41 7.41 -45.12
N LEU A 104 -48.33 6.93 -44.52
CA LEU A 104 -47.04 6.87 -45.19
C LEU A 104 -47.03 5.68 -46.16
N SER A 105 -47.15 5.94 -47.43
CA SER A 105 -46.98 4.94 -48.47
C SER A 105 -45.58 4.99 -49.05
N ALA A 106 -44.63 4.39 -48.35
CA ALA A 106 -43.36 4.07 -49.00
C ALA A 106 -43.51 2.76 -49.76
N SER A 107 -43.47 2.80 -51.07
CA SER A 107 -43.32 1.58 -51.87
C SER A 107 -42.05 0.85 -51.43
N LEU A 108 -42.07 -0.49 -51.34
CA LEU A 108 -40.88 -1.29 -50.98
C LEU A 108 -39.67 -0.91 -51.83
N ALA A 109 -39.87 -0.53 -53.09
CA ALA A 109 -38.81 -0.09 -54.00
C ALA A 109 -38.19 1.26 -53.57
N GLN A 110 -38.98 2.20 -53.03
CA GLN A 110 -38.46 3.48 -52.53
C GLN A 110 -37.70 3.33 -51.20
N ARG A 111 -38.25 2.55 -50.26
CA ARG A 111 -37.52 2.20 -49.02
C ARG A 111 -36.18 1.49 -49.30
N ALA A 112 -36.18 0.61 -50.32
CA ALA A 112 -34.94 -0.06 -50.72
C ALA A 112 -33.93 0.91 -51.36
N ARG A 113 -34.37 1.90 -52.13
CA ARG A 113 -33.49 2.93 -52.72
C ARG A 113 -32.94 3.89 -51.68
N GLU A 114 -33.78 4.36 -50.76
CA GLU A 114 -33.35 5.21 -49.63
C GLU A 114 -32.37 4.44 -48.72
N ALA A 115 -32.66 3.19 -48.38
CA ALA A 115 -31.76 2.34 -47.63
C ALA A 115 -30.44 2.08 -48.36
N ALA A 116 -30.47 1.92 -49.68
CA ALA A 116 -29.28 1.76 -50.51
C ALA A 116 -28.45 3.05 -50.60
N GLN A 117 -29.09 4.21 -50.72
CA GLN A 117 -28.42 5.50 -50.73
C GLN A 117 -27.78 5.82 -49.38
N ASP A 118 -28.53 5.62 -48.28
CA ASP A 118 -28.00 5.72 -46.92
C ASP A 118 -26.85 4.75 -46.66
N GLY A 119 -26.97 3.53 -47.22
CA GLY A 119 -25.89 2.53 -47.16
C GLY A 119 -24.64 2.97 -47.92
N LEU A 120 -24.80 3.56 -49.09
CA LEU A 120 -23.69 4.09 -49.90
C LEU A 120 -23.02 5.29 -49.23
N GLU A 121 -23.81 6.23 -48.69
CA GLU A 121 -23.24 7.38 -47.93
C GLU A 121 -22.51 6.95 -46.69
N ARG A 122 -23.06 5.98 -45.93
CA ARG A 122 -22.36 5.38 -44.78
C ARG A 122 -21.11 4.66 -45.22
N GLY A 123 -21.15 3.92 -46.33
CA GLY A 123 -20.00 3.27 -46.91
C GLY A 123 -18.92 4.24 -47.36
N GLN A 124 -19.27 5.35 -47.98
CA GLN A 124 -18.34 6.42 -48.38
C GLN A 124 -17.68 7.07 -47.13
N ARG A 125 -18.46 7.38 -46.09
CA ARG A 125 -17.93 7.89 -44.82
C ARG A 125 -16.99 6.88 -44.19
N PHE A 126 -17.32 5.58 -44.17
CA PHE A 126 -16.48 4.52 -43.67
C PHE A 126 -15.15 4.41 -44.45
N LEU A 127 -15.20 4.55 -45.80
CA LEU A 127 -14.00 4.59 -46.62
C LEU A 127 -13.10 5.80 -46.33
N LEU A 128 -13.69 6.97 -46.04
CA LEU A 128 -12.94 8.16 -45.62
C LEU A 128 -12.30 8.05 -44.26
N PHE A 129 -12.92 7.27 -43.33
CA PHE A 129 -12.31 6.96 -42.02
C PHE A 129 -11.30 5.81 -42.05
N MET A 130 -11.27 5.00 -43.13
CA MET A 130 -10.37 3.85 -43.26
C MET A 130 -8.88 4.20 -43.07
N PRO A 131 -8.33 5.26 -43.68
CA PRO A 131 -6.93 5.62 -43.50
C PRO A 131 -6.63 6.02 -42.04
N LEU A 132 -7.60 6.68 -41.37
CA LEU A 132 -7.46 7.08 -39.96
C LEU A 132 -7.49 5.83 -39.04
N LEU A 133 -8.37 4.87 -39.30
CA LEU A 133 -8.41 3.57 -38.59
C LEU A 133 -7.13 2.76 -38.81
N LEU A 134 -6.59 2.76 -40.02
CA LEU A 134 -5.31 2.13 -40.33
C LEU A 134 -4.16 2.76 -39.55
N LEU A 135 -4.13 4.09 -39.50
CA LEU A 135 -3.12 4.83 -38.71
C LEU A 135 -3.26 4.55 -37.21
N ALA A 136 -4.48 4.54 -36.68
CA ALA A 136 -4.76 4.18 -35.29
C ALA A 136 -4.31 2.74 -34.98
N ALA A 137 -4.61 1.78 -35.86
CA ALA A 137 -4.17 0.41 -35.73
C ALA A 137 -2.64 0.27 -35.78
N LEU A 138 -2.00 1.04 -36.67
CA LEU A 138 -0.53 1.10 -36.77
C LEU A 138 0.09 1.65 -35.50
N MET A 139 -0.51 2.69 -34.91
CA MET A 139 -0.09 3.25 -33.62
C MET A 139 -0.18 2.19 -32.50
N VAL A 140 -1.33 1.53 -32.34
CA VAL A 140 -1.48 0.46 -31.33
C VAL A 140 -0.47 -0.66 -31.54
N TRP A 141 -0.24 -1.06 -32.81
CA TRP A 141 0.75 -2.06 -33.16
C TRP A 141 2.17 -1.61 -32.84
N GLY A 142 2.51 -0.34 -33.16
CA GLY A 142 3.82 0.27 -32.86
C GLY A 142 4.12 0.31 -31.36
N PHE A 143 3.18 0.82 -30.56
CA PHE A 143 3.29 0.81 -29.10
C PHE A 143 3.39 -0.61 -28.53
N SER A 144 2.56 -1.54 -28.99
CA SER A 144 2.66 -2.95 -28.60
C SER A 144 4.00 -3.58 -28.98
N ARG A 145 4.57 -3.19 -30.13
CA ARG A 145 5.87 -3.68 -30.60
C ARG A 145 7.01 -3.10 -29.74
N THR A 146 6.90 -1.83 -29.40
CA THR A 146 7.86 -1.13 -28.50
C THR A 146 7.80 -1.73 -27.09
N GLY A 147 6.60 -1.99 -26.56
CA GLY A 147 6.43 -2.63 -25.27
C GLY A 147 7.03 -4.04 -25.21
N ARG A 148 6.90 -4.81 -26.29
CA ARG A 148 7.55 -6.14 -26.41
C ARG A 148 9.07 -6.01 -26.47
N TRP A 149 9.59 -5.09 -27.28
CA TRP A 149 11.02 -4.86 -27.43
C TRP A 149 11.65 -4.41 -26.09
N LEU A 150 11.03 -3.47 -25.39
CA LEU A 150 11.48 -2.98 -24.10
C LEU A 150 11.44 -4.07 -23.03
N GLY A 151 10.38 -4.91 -23.03
CA GLY A 151 10.23 -6.03 -22.11
C GLY A 151 11.28 -7.15 -22.30
N HIS A 152 12.03 -7.16 -23.40
CA HIS A 152 13.11 -8.13 -23.65
C HIS A 152 14.49 -7.57 -23.34
N ARG A 153 14.61 -6.30 -22.91
CA ARG A 153 15.92 -5.71 -22.59
C ARG A 153 16.49 -6.28 -21.30
N PRO A 154 17.82 -6.55 -21.25
CA PRO A 154 18.47 -7.19 -20.11
C PRO A 154 18.39 -6.37 -18.80
N TRP A 155 18.25 -5.04 -18.86
CA TRP A 155 18.14 -4.19 -17.69
C TRP A 155 16.84 -4.39 -16.88
N LEU A 156 15.81 -5.01 -17.48
CA LEU A 156 14.61 -5.44 -16.77
C LEU A 156 14.78 -6.80 -16.08
N HIS A 157 15.88 -7.50 -16.32
CA HIS A 157 16.20 -8.78 -15.70
C HIS A 157 17.11 -8.50 -14.51
N LEU A 158 16.55 -8.41 -13.30
CA LEU A 158 17.36 -8.37 -12.09
C LEU A 158 18.15 -9.69 -11.99
N PRO A 159 19.48 -9.65 -11.88
CA PRO A 159 20.28 -10.87 -11.68
C PRO A 159 19.79 -11.57 -10.40
N GLY A 160 19.51 -12.86 -10.50
CA GLY A 160 18.99 -13.66 -9.37
C GLY A 160 17.47 -13.61 -9.16
N SER A 161 16.69 -12.90 -10.02
CA SER A 161 15.24 -12.86 -9.88
C SER A 161 14.58 -14.18 -10.30
N ASN A 162 13.54 -14.56 -9.56
CA ASN A 162 12.72 -15.73 -9.84
C ASN A 162 12.17 -15.65 -11.29
N PRO A 163 12.24 -16.71 -12.12
CA PRO A 163 11.74 -16.72 -13.51
C PRO A 163 10.29 -16.21 -13.66
N TYR A 164 9.49 -16.41 -12.62
CA TYR A 164 8.12 -15.91 -12.55
C TYR A 164 8.05 -14.38 -12.55
N LEU A 165 8.90 -13.70 -11.74
CA LEU A 165 8.93 -12.23 -11.65
C LEU A 165 9.38 -11.58 -12.95
N SER A 166 10.37 -12.16 -13.64
CA SER A 166 10.83 -11.65 -14.93
C SER A 166 9.75 -11.77 -16.02
N THR A 167 8.94 -12.84 -15.96
CA THR A 167 7.82 -13.04 -16.89
C THR A 167 6.68 -12.08 -16.59
N LEU A 168 6.41 -11.81 -15.30
CA LEU A 168 5.36 -10.89 -14.85
C LEU A 168 5.70 -9.45 -15.23
N SER A 169 6.92 -8.97 -14.93
CA SER A 169 7.37 -7.62 -15.27
C SER A 169 7.30 -7.36 -16.77
N ARG A 170 7.73 -8.32 -17.60
CA ARG A 170 7.62 -8.25 -19.05
C ARG A 170 6.17 -8.08 -19.52
N ARG A 171 5.23 -8.83 -18.94
CA ARG A 171 3.80 -8.73 -19.27
C ARG A 171 3.23 -7.39 -18.85
N ILE A 172 3.57 -6.89 -17.64
CA ILE A 172 3.11 -5.59 -17.16
C ILE A 172 3.55 -4.48 -18.11
N VAL A 173 4.83 -4.44 -18.50
CA VAL A 173 5.36 -3.46 -19.46
C VAL A 173 4.60 -3.55 -20.80
N GLN A 174 4.36 -4.74 -21.32
CA GLN A 174 3.60 -4.91 -22.56
C GLN A 174 2.16 -4.38 -22.46
N TRP A 175 1.47 -4.64 -21.36
CA TRP A 175 0.11 -4.15 -21.13
C TRP A 175 0.05 -2.64 -20.97
N ILE A 176 1.02 -2.02 -20.29
CA ILE A 176 1.12 -0.56 -20.14
C ILE A 176 1.28 0.08 -21.52
N PHE A 177 2.23 -0.37 -22.33
CA PHE A 177 2.44 0.17 -23.67
C PHE A 177 1.24 -0.06 -24.61
N PHE A 178 0.58 -1.21 -24.48
CA PHE A 178 -0.66 -1.48 -25.23
C PHE A 178 -1.76 -0.48 -24.83
N ALA A 179 -1.97 -0.25 -23.53
CA ALA A 179 -2.98 0.70 -23.05
C ALA A 179 -2.70 2.14 -23.51
N ILE A 180 -1.43 2.57 -23.46
CA ILE A 180 -1.01 3.88 -24.00
C ILE A 180 -1.32 3.97 -25.49
N GLY A 181 -0.99 2.92 -26.26
CA GLY A 181 -1.28 2.88 -27.70
C GLY A 181 -2.77 2.97 -28.00
N VAL A 182 -3.62 2.33 -27.20
CA VAL A 182 -5.08 2.42 -27.34
C VAL A 182 -5.59 3.82 -27.02
N ILE A 183 -5.10 4.46 -25.97
CA ILE A 183 -5.50 5.84 -25.59
C ILE A 183 -5.12 6.81 -26.70
N VAL A 184 -3.89 6.75 -27.22
CA VAL A 184 -3.43 7.59 -28.32
C VAL A 184 -4.23 7.35 -29.60
N ALA A 185 -4.57 6.09 -29.90
CA ALA A 185 -5.40 5.74 -31.04
C ALA A 185 -6.84 6.30 -30.92
N LEU A 186 -7.43 6.25 -29.72
CA LEU A 186 -8.74 6.82 -29.44
C LEU A 186 -8.75 8.35 -29.58
N ASP A 187 -7.70 9.01 -29.13
CA ASP A 187 -7.54 10.46 -29.27
C ASP A 187 -7.42 10.85 -30.75
N LEU A 188 -6.61 10.12 -31.52
CA LEU A 188 -6.48 10.30 -32.96
C LEU A 188 -7.80 10.12 -33.71
N LEU A 189 -8.65 9.19 -33.27
CA LEU A 189 -9.99 8.96 -33.83
C LEU A 189 -11.03 10.00 -33.40
N GLY A 190 -10.63 11.00 -32.58
CA GLY A 190 -11.54 12.01 -32.03
C GLY A 190 -12.43 11.50 -30.90
N ALA A 191 -12.21 10.29 -30.39
CA ALA A 191 -12.97 9.71 -29.29
C ALA A 191 -12.44 10.19 -27.91
N THR A 192 -12.18 11.49 -27.78
CA THR A 192 -11.58 12.13 -26.60
C THR A 192 -12.39 11.89 -25.32
N LYS A 193 -13.72 11.82 -25.40
CA LYS A 193 -14.59 11.50 -24.25
C LYS A 193 -14.32 10.08 -23.73
N VAL A 194 -14.14 9.11 -24.63
CA VAL A 194 -13.84 7.71 -24.27
C VAL A 194 -12.43 7.60 -23.70
N ALA A 195 -11.46 8.25 -24.34
CA ALA A 195 -10.09 8.32 -23.85
C ALA A 195 -10.04 8.95 -22.46
N GLY A 196 -10.76 10.06 -22.24
CA GLY A 196 -10.87 10.72 -20.94
C GLY A 196 -11.51 9.84 -19.86
N ALA A 197 -12.57 9.10 -20.19
CA ALA A 197 -13.21 8.16 -19.27
C ALA A 197 -12.28 7.02 -18.89
N LEU A 198 -11.52 6.46 -19.85
CA LEU A 198 -10.50 5.42 -19.58
C LEU A 198 -9.37 5.94 -18.70
N LEU A 199 -8.85 7.14 -18.98
CA LEU A 199 -7.82 7.76 -18.15
C LEU A 199 -8.31 8.04 -16.74
N GLY A 200 -9.54 8.55 -16.59
CA GLY A 200 -10.17 8.79 -15.29
C GLY A 200 -10.31 7.51 -14.47
N SER A 201 -10.83 6.45 -15.08
CA SER A 201 -10.97 5.15 -14.41
C SER A 201 -9.63 4.52 -14.07
N ALA A 202 -8.64 4.62 -14.97
CA ALA A 202 -7.27 4.17 -14.71
C ALA A 202 -6.60 4.97 -13.58
N GLY A 203 -6.87 6.28 -13.49
CA GLY A 203 -6.40 7.13 -12.41
C GLY A 203 -6.93 6.69 -11.04
N ILE A 204 -8.24 6.44 -10.92
CA ILE A 204 -8.85 5.94 -9.69
C ILE A 204 -8.27 4.57 -9.32
N MET A 205 -8.15 3.66 -10.28
CA MET A 205 -7.53 2.35 -10.06
C MET A 205 -6.07 2.48 -9.63
N GLY A 206 -5.32 3.43 -10.22
CA GLY A 206 -3.94 3.73 -9.84
C GLY A 206 -3.81 4.18 -8.40
N VAL A 207 -4.73 5.03 -7.91
CA VAL A 207 -4.78 5.46 -6.51
C VAL A 207 -5.04 4.28 -5.57
N VAL A 208 -6.01 3.42 -5.89
CA VAL A 208 -6.32 2.23 -5.09
C VAL A 208 -5.11 1.28 -5.02
N ILE A 209 -4.47 1.01 -6.15
CA ILE A 209 -3.26 0.20 -6.22
C ILE A 209 -2.12 0.86 -5.44
N GLY A 210 -1.94 2.18 -5.57
CA GLY A 210 -0.93 2.95 -4.83
C GLY A 210 -1.08 2.79 -3.32
N PHE A 211 -2.30 2.87 -2.80
CA PHE A 211 -2.58 2.61 -1.39
C PHE A 211 -2.27 1.17 -0.98
N ALA A 212 -2.62 0.19 -1.82
CA ALA A 212 -2.32 -1.21 -1.55
C ALA A 212 -0.81 -1.52 -1.50
N PHE A 213 0.01 -0.79 -2.26
CA PHE A 213 1.46 -0.95 -2.29
C PHE A 213 2.23 0.01 -1.36
N ARG A 214 1.53 0.88 -0.64
CA ARG A 214 2.13 1.90 0.22
C ARG A 214 3.18 1.33 1.18
N ASP A 215 2.82 0.29 1.92
CA ASP A 215 3.71 -0.30 2.94
C ASP A 215 4.97 -0.92 2.33
N ILE A 216 4.85 -1.49 1.14
CA ILE A 216 5.99 -2.05 0.41
C ILE A 216 6.96 -0.93 0.04
N VAL A 217 6.44 0.14 -0.59
CA VAL A 217 7.24 1.30 -1.00
C VAL A 217 7.88 1.98 0.20
N GLU A 218 7.14 2.13 1.32
CA GLU A 218 7.65 2.72 2.55
C GLU A 218 8.84 1.94 3.11
N ASN A 219 8.77 0.61 3.14
CA ASN A 219 9.87 -0.23 3.62
C ASN A 219 11.11 -0.16 2.71
N TYR A 220 10.94 -0.15 1.40
CA TYR A 220 12.07 0.01 0.46
C TYR A 220 12.73 1.39 0.61
N LEU A 221 11.92 2.44 0.71
CA LEU A 221 12.43 3.80 0.88
C LEU A 221 13.16 3.96 2.21
N ALA A 222 12.60 3.40 3.29
CA ALA A 222 13.24 3.37 4.59
C ALA A 222 14.58 2.61 4.55
N GLY A 223 14.66 1.47 3.83
CA GLY A 223 15.91 0.72 3.64
C GLY A 223 16.99 1.56 2.94
N ILE A 224 16.64 2.28 1.89
CA ILE A 224 17.56 3.19 1.19
C ILE A 224 18.04 4.30 2.14
N LEU A 225 17.13 4.93 2.89
CA LEU A 225 17.46 6.01 3.82
C LEU A 225 18.34 5.53 4.99
N LEU A 226 18.07 4.32 5.52
CA LEU A 226 18.90 3.69 6.54
C LEU A 226 20.31 3.39 6.02
N SER A 227 20.41 2.86 4.80
CA SER A 227 21.70 2.61 4.15
C SER A 227 22.52 3.90 3.91
N LEU A 228 21.82 5.00 3.59
CA LEU A 228 22.46 6.30 3.37
C LEU A 228 22.93 6.96 4.68
N ARG A 229 22.05 6.95 5.72
CA ARG A 229 22.33 7.58 7.02
C ARG A 229 23.26 6.74 7.89
N ARG A 230 23.30 5.44 7.71
CA ARG A 230 24.09 4.45 8.46
C ARG A 230 24.05 4.68 9.98
N PRO A 231 22.88 4.63 10.61
CA PRO A 231 22.78 4.79 12.07
C PRO A 231 23.49 3.65 12.82
N PHE A 232 23.67 2.52 12.19
CA PHE A 232 24.40 1.33 12.65
C PHE A 232 25.17 0.69 11.50
N ALA A 233 26.18 -0.09 11.82
CA ALA A 233 26.95 -0.90 10.90
C ALA A 233 26.67 -2.42 11.15
N PRO A 234 27.05 -3.31 10.21
CA PRO A 234 27.05 -4.75 10.48
C PRO A 234 27.85 -5.06 11.77
N ARG A 235 27.37 -6.02 12.54
CA ARG A 235 27.92 -6.44 13.85
C ARG A 235 27.74 -5.46 14.99
N ASP A 236 27.19 -4.25 14.77
CA ASP A 236 26.86 -3.36 15.88
C ASP A 236 25.82 -4.01 16.79
N HIS A 237 26.02 -3.89 18.10
CA HIS A 237 25.02 -4.22 19.11
C HIS A 237 24.09 -3.03 19.27
N VAL A 238 22.84 -3.21 18.92
CA VAL A 238 21.84 -2.14 18.91
C VAL A 238 20.59 -2.55 19.68
N ARG A 239 19.92 -1.54 20.24
CA ARG A 239 18.56 -1.68 20.74
C ARG A 239 17.67 -0.75 19.91
N ILE A 240 16.68 -1.33 19.26
CA ILE A 240 15.69 -0.66 18.44
C ILE A 240 14.36 -0.77 19.16
N ASP A 241 13.91 0.31 19.79
CA ASP A 241 12.79 0.32 20.75
C ASP A 241 12.96 -0.77 21.82
N SER A 242 12.11 -1.80 21.81
CA SER A 242 12.15 -2.93 22.75
C SER A 242 13.02 -4.11 22.29
N HIS A 243 13.55 -4.06 21.07
CA HIS A 243 14.27 -5.18 20.45
C HIS A 243 15.77 -4.95 20.55
N GLU A 244 16.50 -5.89 21.13
CA GLU A 244 17.95 -5.82 21.30
C GLU A 244 18.64 -6.98 20.57
N GLY A 245 19.76 -6.69 19.90
CA GLY A 245 20.51 -7.69 19.17
C GLY A 245 21.69 -7.11 18.39
N ARG A 246 22.46 -7.98 17.75
CA ARG A 246 23.53 -7.60 16.82
C ARG A 246 22.98 -7.50 15.40
N VAL A 247 23.36 -6.43 14.70
CA VAL A 247 22.98 -6.23 13.31
C VAL A 247 23.66 -7.26 12.42
N VAL A 248 22.87 -8.07 11.74
CA VAL A 248 23.33 -9.07 10.76
C VAL A 248 23.41 -8.40 9.38
N ALA A 249 22.27 -7.91 8.91
CA ALA A 249 22.16 -7.34 7.59
C ALA A 249 21.02 -6.32 7.50
N LEU A 250 21.16 -5.41 6.55
CA LEU A 250 20.09 -4.53 6.08
C LEU A 250 19.67 -4.97 4.69
N SER A 251 18.51 -5.63 4.59
CA SER A 251 17.91 -6.04 3.32
C SER A 251 17.07 -4.91 2.73
N ALA A 252 16.57 -5.09 1.51
CA ALA A 252 15.76 -4.08 0.82
C ALA A 252 14.51 -3.65 1.60
N ARG A 253 13.89 -4.54 2.39
CA ARG A 253 12.66 -4.23 3.15
C ARG A 253 12.76 -4.48 4.65
N THR A 254 13.77 -5.24 5.12
CA THR A 254 13.91 -5.65 6.52
C THR A 254 15.34 -5.43 7.02
N THR A 255 15.46 -5.09 8.28
CA THR A 255 16.71 -5.12 9.05
C THR A 255 16.71 -6.42 9.83
N VAL A 256 17.79 -7.20 9.71
CA VAL A 256 17.96 -8.47 10.39
C VAL A 256 18.88 -8.28 11.58
N LEU A 257 18.39 -8.65 12.76
CA LEU A 257 19.16 -8.68 14.00
C LEU A 257 19.31 -10.13 14.49
N MET A 258 20.41 -10.41 15.13
CA MET A 258 20.63 -11.62 15.93
C MET A 258 20.49 -11.25 17.40
N THR A 259 19.52 -11.84 18.11
CA THR A 259 19.37 -11.62 19.55
C THR A 259 20.51 -12.27 20.31
N LEU A 260 20.69 -11.88 21.56
CA LEU A 260 21.74 -12.48 22.43
C LEU A 260 21.50 -13.99 22.71
N ASP A 261 20.25 -14.44 22.52
CA ASP A 261 19.88 -15.87 22.63
C ASP A 261 20.09 -16.65 21.32
N GLY A 262 20.65 -16.01 20.28
CA GLY A 262 20.92 -16.63 18.97
C GLY A 262 19.72 -16.72 18.04
N ASN A 263 18.62 -16.04 18.34
CA ASN A 263 17.43 -16.03 17.46
C ASN A 263 17.55 -14.93 16.40
N GLU A 264 17.17 -15.24 15.17
CA GLU A 264 17.03 -14.25 14.12
C GLU A 264 15.75 -13.43 14.29
N LEU A 265 15.89 -12.11 14.29
CA LEU A 265 14.79 -11.15 14.38
C LEU A 265 14.79 -10.27 13.15
N GLN A 266 13.71 -10.29 12.39
CA GLN A 266 13.52 -9.46 11.20
C GLN A 266 12.56 -8.31 11.49
N LEU A 267 13.07 -7.09 11.44
CA LEU A 267 12.29 -5.87 11.64
C LEU A 267 12.01 -5.18 10.28
N PRO A 268 10.77 -4.76 9.99
CA PRO A 268 10.49 -3.95 8.82
C PRO A 268 11.30 -2.64 8.84
N ASN A 269 11.91 -2.28 7.72
CA ASN A 269 12.76 -1.08 7.66
C ASN A 269 12.00 0.21 8.01
N ALA A 270 10.71 0.30 7.65
CA ALA A 270 9.86 1.43 8.01
C ALA A 270 9.72 1.59 9.54
N THR A 271 9.62 0.48 10.27
CA THR A 271 9.59 0.47 11.74
C THR A 271 10.93 0.94 12.29
N VAL A 272 12.03 0.37 11.81
CA VAL A 272 13.39 0.73 12.25
C VAL A 272 13.70 2.21 12.00
N PHE A 273 13.28 2.75 10.85
CA PHE A 273 13.51 4.14 10.50
C PHE A 273 12.79 5.14 11.42
N LYS A 274 11.63 4.75 11.95
CA LYS A 274 10.81 5.56 12.88
C LYS A 274 11.16 5.32 14.34
N ALA A 275 11.85 4.21 14.64
CA ALA A 275 12.18 3.79 16.00
C ALA A 275 13.28 4.62 16.62
N VAL A 276 13.34 4.58 17.95
CA VAL A 276 14.51 5.05 18.71
C VAL A 276 15.60 4.00 18.61
N ILE A 277 16.75 4.37 18.05
CA ILE A 277 17.90 3.50 17.88
C ILE A 277 18.96 3.85 18.91
N LEU A 278 19.26 2.92 19.81
CA LEU A 278 20.37 3.01 20.75
C LEU A 278 21.49 2.08 20.27
N ASN A 279 22.58 2.66 19.77
CA ASN A 279 23.76 1.89 19.40
C ASN A 279 24.65 1.72 20.63
N LEU A 280 24.81 0.46 21.06
CA LEU A 280 25.52 0.09 22.28
C LEU A 280 27.01 -0.16 22.06
N SER A 281 27.45 -0.38 20.81
CA SER A 281 28.85 -0.72 20.46
C SER A 281 29.63 0.41 19.81
N ARG A 282 28.95 1.41 19.23
CA ARG A 282 29.61 2.51 18.48
C ARG A 282 30.54 3.36 19.36
N ASN A 283 30.17 3.58 20.63
CA ASN A 283 31.05 4.23 21.58
C ASN A 283 31.84 3.17 22.36
N PRO A 284 33.16 3.12 22.27
CA PRO A 284 33.94 2.13 23.02
C PRO A 284 33.86 2.32 24.54
N LYS A 285 33.69 3.56 25.00
CA LYS A 285 33.57 3.85 26.44
C LYS A 285 32.11 3.65 26.88
N ARG A 286 31.88 2.71 27.79
CA ARG A 286 30.55 2.44 28.34
C ARG A 286 30.56 2.51 29.85
N ARG A 287 29.53 3.08 30.44
CA ARG A 287 29.37 3.20 31.89
C ARG A 287 28.67 1.96 32.43
N LEU A 288 29.29 1.33 33.42
CA LEU A 288 28.64 0.36 34.30
C LEU A 288 28.12 1.06 35.56
N GLU A 289 27.08 0.50 36.15
CA GLU A 289 26.60 0.91 37.47
C GLU A 289 26.05 -0.28 38.24
N PHE A 290 26.21 -0.23 39.56
CA PHE A 290 25.61 -1.18 40.49
C PHE A 290 25.35 -0.51 41.82
N ALA A 291 24.46 -1.08 42.61
CA ALA A 291 24.17 -0.63 43.97
C ALA A 291 24.53 -1.70 44.99
N LEU A 292 25.03 -1.26 46.14
CA LEU A 292 25.26 -2.10 47.33
C LEU A 292 24.64 -1.40 48.53
N THR A 293 23.92 -2.15 49.34
CA THR A 293 23.34 -1.64 50.57
C THR A 293 24.20 -2.02 51.77
N ILE A 294 24.53 -1.06 52.60
CA ILE A 294 25.29 -1.24 53.85
C ILE A 294 24.38 -1.02 55.06
N ASP A 295 24.76 -1.57 56.21
CA ASP A 295 24.03 -1.31 57.47
C ASP A 295 24.03 0.18 57.80
N GLY A 296 22.91 0.71 58.30
CA GLY A 296 22.78 2.12 58.64
C GLY A 296 23.73 2.63 59.71
N LYS A 297 24.41 1.73 60.44
CA LYS A 297 25.43 2.09 61.43
C LYS A 297 26.83 2.15 60.79
N ALA A 298 27.02 1.69 59.59
CA ALA A 298 28.33 1.68 58.93
C ALA A 298 28.73 3.09 58.47
N SER A 299 30.01 3.39 58.46
CA SER A 299 30.51 4.68 57.98
C SER A 299 30.39 4.75 56.46
N ILE A 300 29.49 5.62 55.99
CA ILE A 300 29.23 5.85 54.55
C ILE A 300 30.50 6.33 53.83
N SER A 301 31.24 7.27 54.43
CA SER A 301 32.44 7.83 53.82
C SER A 301 33.55 6.77 53.66
N THR A 302 33.73 5.89 54.66
CA THR A 302 34.69 4.79 54.59
C THR A 302 34.29 3.76 53.53
N ALA A 303 33.00 3.43 53.45
CA ALA A 303 32.49 2.49 52.47
C ALA A 303 32.66 3.03 51.03
N LEU A 304 32.34 4.31 50.80
CA LEU A 304 32.53 4.94 49.48
C LEU A 304 34.01 4.98 49.10
N ALA A 305 34.91 5.45 50.00
CA ALA A 305 36.35 5.53 49.73
C ALA A 305 36.96 4.16 49.41
N LEU A 306 36.64 3.15 50.21
CA LEU A 306 37.11 1.78 49.99
C LEU A 306 36.55 1.17 48.68
N GLY A 307 35.28 1.37 48.40
CA GLY A 307 34.65 0.91 47.18
C GLY A 307 35.31 1.49 45.93
N LEU A 308 35.55 2.82 45.93
CA LEU A 308 36.21 3.52 44.82
C LEU A 308 37.67 3.08 44.63
N GLU A 309 38.41 2.93 45.72
CA GLU A 309 39.80 2.43 45.69
C GLU A 309 39.86 1.05 45.04
N LYS A 310 39.00 0.12 45.46
CA LYS A 310 38.98 -1.22 44.88
C LYS A 310 38.55 -1.26 43.43
N MET A 311 37.57 -0.45 43.08
CA MET A 311 37.15 -0.34 41.66
C MET A 311 38.26 0.18 40.75
N ALA A 312 39.06 1.15 41.22
CA ALA A 312 40.18 1.69 40.45
C ALA A 312 41.30 0.65 40.20
N GLN A 313 41.40 -0.39 41.04
CA GLN A 313 42.39 -1.46 40.92
C GLN A 313 41.97 -2.60 39.99
N ILE A 314 40.66 -2.61 39.52
CA ILE A 314 40.13 -3.69 38.71
C ILE A 314 40.56 -3.50 37.24
N SER A 315 41.11 -4.57 36.66
CA SER A 315 41.44 -4.61 35.24
C SER A 315 40.15 -4.38 34.40
N GLY A 316 40.21 -3.46 33.45
CA GLY A 316 39.08 -3.11 32.59
C GLY A 316 38.31 -1.87 33.03
N VAL A 317 38.48 -1.37 34.25
CA VAL A 317 37.95 -0.08 34.69
C VAL A 317 38.88 1.03 34.24
N LEU A 318 38.30 2.05 33.57
CA LEU A 318 39.10 3.20 33.12
C LEU A 318 39.46 4.14 34.25
N VAL A 319 40.67 4.68 34.17
CA VAL A 319 41.17 5.71 35.10
C VAL A 319 40.53 7.07 34.81
N ASP A 320 40.23 7.36 33.50
CA ASP A 320 39.56 8.55 33.05
C ASP A 320 38.41 8.19 32.07
N PRO A 321 37.16 8.48 32.45
CA PRO A 321 36.69 9.01 33.73
C PRO A 321 36.84 8.09 34.90
N ALA A 322 37.28 8.62 36.05
CA ALA A 322 37.48 7.86 37.28
C ALA A 322 36.16 7.25 37.81
N PRO A 323 36.24 6.13 38.56
CA PRO A 323 35.09 5.59 39.27
C PRO A 323 34.50 6.63 40.25
N ALA A 324 33.16 6.66 40.32
CA ALA A 324 32.44 7.55 41.22
C ALA A 324 31.41 6.77 42.05
N GLY A 325 31.19 7.24 43.26
CA GLY A 325 30.20 6.67 44.18
C GLY A 325 29.35 7.77 44.81
N ARG A 326 28.09 7.45 45.06
CA ARG A 326 27.17 8.33 45.78
C ARG A 326 26.20 7.54 46.63
N VAL A 327 25.65 8.19 47.60
CA VAL A 327 24.48 7.68 48.34
C VAL A 327 23.27 7.86 47.42
N GLU A 328 22.54 6.79 47.19
CA GLU A 328 21.33 6.83 46.40
C GLU A 328 20.09 7.02 47.28
N GLN A 329 20.03 6.21 48.34
CA GLN A 329 18.91 6.27 49.28
C GLN A 329 19.40 5.84 50.68
N ASP A 330 18.86 6.51 51.70
CA ASP A 330 18.99 6.07 53.07
C ASP A 330 17.63 5.62 53.60
N SER A 331 17.59 4.43 54.22
CA SER A 331 16.35 3.81 54.67
C SER A 331 16.57 3.07 55.99
N PRO A 332 15.51 2.81 56.78
CA PRO A 332 15.62 2.00 58.01
C PRO A 332 16.20 0.61 57.78
N SER A 333 16.15 0.10 56.54
CA SER A 333 16.73 -1.19 56.15
C SER A 333 18.20 -1.09 55.72
N GLY A 334 18.80 0.10 55.73
CA GLY A 334 20.18 0.35 55.34
C GLY A 334 20.34 1.47 54.32
N THR A 335 21.60 1.88 54.12
CA THR A 335 22.00 2.92 53.19
C THR A 335 22.42 2.30 51.84
N GLU A 336 21.78 2.66 50.76
CA GLU A 336 22.12 2.21 49.41
C GLU A 336 23.19 3.13 48.81
N LEU A 337 24.32 2.51 48.44
CA LEU A 337 25.44 3.17 47.77
C LEU A 337 25.44 2.77 46.30
N ARG A 338 25.44 3.75 45.43
CA ARG A 338 25.51 3.54 43.98
C ARG A 338 26.91 3.86 43.49
N PHE A 339 27.52 2.87 42.85
CA PHE A 339 28.85 2.96 42.26
C PHE A 339 28.73 2.99 40.73
N THR A 340 29.56 3.82 40.11
CA THR A 340 29.62 3.94 38.64
C THR A 340 31.08 3.91 38.21
N ALA A 341 31.37 3.21 37.11
CA ALA A 341 32.68 3.24 36.46
C ALA A 341 32.53 3.20 34.95
N TRP A 342 33.58 3.55 34.26
CA TRP A 342 33.64 3.46 32.81
C TRP A 342 34.58 2.35 32.40
N ILE A 343 34.26 1.65 31.34
CA ILE A 343 35.07 0.59 30.75
C ILE A 343 35.26 0.85 29.26
N ASP A 344 36.27 0.26 28.69
CA ASP A 344 36.44 0.09 27.25
C ASP A 344 35.84 -1.26 26.84
N GLN A 345 34.65 -1.22 26.20
CA GLN A 345 33.94 -2.42 25.79
C GLN A 345 34.55 -3.12 24.55
N SER A 346 35.55 -2.51 23.90
CA SER A 346 36.31 -3.16 22.83
C SER A 346 37.29 -4.21 23.35
N GLN A 347 37.70 -4.09 24.65
CA GLN A 347 38.66 -4.96 25.30
C GLN A 347 38.06 -5.77 26.45
N ASN A 348 36.95 -5.28 27.00
CA ASN A 348 36.38 -5.85 28.23
C ASN A 348 34.86 -6.06 28.10
N ASP A 349 34.38 -7.17 28.63
CA ASP A 349 32.95 -7.44 28.73
C ASP A 349 32.32 -6.66 29.90
N LEU A 350 31.27 -5.88 29.62
CA LEU A 350 30.58 -5.05 30.60
C LEU A 350 30.01 -5.87 31.77
N ALA A 351 29.41 -7.03 31.47
CA ALA A 351 28.78 -7.86 32.50
C ALA A 351 29.85 -8.52 33.42
N LYS A 352 30.95 -8.96 32.81
CA LYS A 352 32.08 -9.55 33.57
C LYS A 352 32.74 -8.51 34.46
N VAL A 353 33.08 -7.34 33.92
CA VAL A 353 33.68 -6.25 34.72
C VAL A 353 32.73 -5.79 35.83
N ARG A 354 31.43 -5.65 35.54
CA ARG A 354 30.44 -5.31 36.57
C ARG A 354 30.37 -6.35 37.68
N SER A 355 30.35 -7.62 37.31
CA SER A 355 30.35 -8.73 38.29
C SER A 355 31.61 -8.71 39.15
N GLU A 356 32.77 -8.48 38.54
CA GLU A 356 34.05 -8.39 39.26
C GLU A 356 34.09 -7.17 40.19
N CYS A 357 33.58 -6.01 39.77
CA CYS A 357 33.44 -4.84 40.62
C CYS A 357 32.58 -5.13 41.84
N ILE A 358 31.44 -5.77 41.68
CA ILE A 358 30.56 -6.15 42.79
C ILE A 358 31.28 -7.11 43.72
N ARG A 359 31.96 -8.13 43.18
CA ARG A 359 32.68 -9.15 43.96
C ARG A 359 33.80 -8.54 44.79
N GLN A 360 34.66 -7.71 44.18
CA GLN A 360 35.79 -7.09 44.84
C GLN A 360 35.38 -6.09 45.91
N VAL A 361 34.40 -5.23 45.62
CA VAL A 361 33.87 -4.25 46.59
C VAL A 361 33.21 -4.97 47.77
N LYS A 362 32.40 -6.01 47.53
CA LYS A 362 31.82 -6.83 48.62
C LYS A 362 32.87 -7.50 49.45
N LYS A 363 33.94 -8.05 48.85
CA LYS A 363 35.06 -8.65 49.60
C LYS A 363 35.78 -7.63 50.45
N ALA A 364 36.01 -6.42 49.93
CA ALA A 364 36.64 -5.33 50.66
C ALA A 364 35.77 -4.85 51.84
N PHE A 365 34.44 -4.75 51.63
CA PHE A 365 33.50 -4.38 52.69
C PHE A 365 33.52 -5.42 53.82
N ALA A 366 33.51 -6.72 53.47
CA ALA A 366 33.60 -7.79 54.48
C ALA A 366 34.92 -7.75 55.26
N ALA A 367 36.06 -7.49 54.60
CA ALA A 367 37.35 -7.35 55.23
C ALA A 367 37.47 -6.10 56.17
N ALA A 368 36.70 -5.05 55.87
CA ALA A 368 36.61 -3.81 56.66
C ALA A 368 35.47 -3.84 57.70
N GLU A 369 34.85 -4.98 57.92
CA GLU A 369 33.70 -5.16 58.82
C GLU A 369 32.50 -4.27 58.53
N ILE A 370 32.36 -3.81 57.27
CA ILE A 370 31.19 -3.07 56.79
C ILE A 370 30.09 -4.09 56.50
N ALA A 371 29.16 -4.21 57.45
CA ALA A 371 28.10 -5.19 57.37
C ALA A 371 27.05 -4.82 56.28
N ALA A 372 26.53 -5.83 55.60
CA ALA A 372 25.30 -5.70 54.83
C ALA A 372 24.11 -5.62 55.80
N PRO A 373 23.00 -4.95 55.42
CA PRO A 373 21.84 -4.86 56.29
C PRO A 373 21.29 -6.25 56.61
N SER A 374 21.11 -6.53 57.89
CA SER A 374 20.43 -7.73 58.35
C SER A 374 19.03 -7.40 58.79
N THR A 375 18.04 -8.09 58.24
CA THR A 375 16.66 -7.96 58.72
C THR A 375 16.48 -8.71 60.01
N THR A 376 16.49 -8.00 61.13
CA THR A 376 16.24 -8.60 62.43
C THR A 376 14.74 -8.57 62.72
N TYR A 377 14.12 -9.72 62.76
CA TYR A 377 12.75 -9.87 63.25
C TYR A 377 12.77 -10.10 64.76
N THR A 378 12.28 -9.12 65.52
CA THR A 378 12.05 -9.32 66.99
C THR A 378 10.68 -10.00 67.12
N ILE A 379 10.67 -11.32 67.35
CA ILE A 379 9.45 -12.03 67.65
C ILE A 379 9.20 -11.85 69.18
N ILE A 380 8.26 -10.96 69.54
CA ILE A 380 7.80 -10.82 70.91
C ILE A 380 6.84 -11.99 71.18
N THR A 381 7.34 -13.07 71.70
CA THR A 381 6.51 -14.18 72.20
C THR A 381 6.02 -13.79 73.61
N GLN A 382 4.76 -13.42 73.77
CA GLN A 382 4.11 -13.38 75.10
C GLN A 382 3.99 -14.84 75.57
N LYS A 383 4.92 -15.24 76.43
CA LYS A 383 4.93 -16.55 76.99
C LYS A 383 3.88 -16.61 78.12
N PRO A 384 2.93 -17.57 78.09
CA PRO A 384 2.20 -17.93 79.31
C PRO A 384 3.23 -18.53 80.24
N VAL A 385 3.24 -18.06 81.50
CA VAL A 385 4.20 -18.51 82.57
C VAL A 385 4.07 -20.02 82.79
N GLY A 386 5.13 -20.77 82.52
CA GLY A 386 5.18 -22.20 82.72
C GLY A 386 6.47 -22.83 82.26
N LYS A 387 7.46 -22.88 83.18
CA LYS A 387 8.64 -23.83 83.34
C LYS A 387 9.49 -24.24 82.11
N THR A 388 10.71 -23.73 82.09
CA THR A 388 12.06 -24.36 82.01
C THR A 388 12.38 -25.43 80.95
N ALA A 389 13.29 -25.09 80.00
CA ALA A 389 14.59 -25.74 79.79
C ALA A 389 15.46 -24.95 78.80
N PRO A 390 16.81 -24.85 79.06
CA PRO A 390 17.70 -24.10 78.20
C PRO A 390 18.16 -24.99 77.03
N GLY A 391 17.84 -24.65 75.80
CA GLY A 391 18.42 -25.21 74.62
C GLY A 391 19.54 -24.32 74.11
N GLN A 392 20.70 -24.82 73.89
CA GLN A 392 21.90 -24.20 73.34
C GLN A 392 21.61 -23.61 71.95
N PRO A 393 22.16 -22.45 71.63
CA PRO A 393 22.12 -21.97 70.24
C PRO A 393 23.03 -22.80 69.34
N ALA A 394 22.52 -23.35 68.30
CA ALA A 394 23.31 -24.00 67.25
C ALA A 394 24.15 -22.90 66.55
N ALA A 395 25.46 -23.09 66.58
CA ALA A 395 26.39 -22.27 65.82
C ALA A 395 26.08 -22.39 64.31
N ALA A 396 25.79 -21.27 63.68
CA ALA A 396 25.72 -21.22 62.26
C ALA A 396 27.08 -21.50 61.66
N ALA A 397 27.20 -22.59 60.93
CA ALA A 397 28.37 -22.89 60.12
C ALA A 397 28.55 -21.78 59.09
N GLN A 398 29.59 -21.00 59.19
CA GLN A 398 30.06 -20.12 58.15
C GLN A 398 30.78 -21.00 57.12
N ASP A 399 30.08 -21.31 56.01
CA ASP A 399 30.72 -21.83 54.81
C ASP A 399 31.63 -20.72 54.24
N SER A 400 32.88 -20.73 54.60
CA SER A 400 33.91 -19.94 53.92
C SER A 400 34.24 -20.64 52.61
N VAL A 401 33.48 -20.29 51.58
CA VAL A 401 33.86 -20.57 50.19
C VAL A 401 35.15 -19.81 49.92
N ALA A 402 36.25 -20.52 49.74
CA ALA A 402 37.53 -19.94 49.35
C ALA A 402 37.31 -19.20 47.98
N ASP A 403 37.38 -17.87 48.02
CA ASP A 403 37.23 -17.01 46.85
C ASP A 403 38.48 -17.16 45.98
N ALA A 404 38.36 -17.84 44.85
CA ALA A 404 39.40 -17.94 43.83
C ALA A 404 39.74 -16.53 43.32
N GLY A 405 41.00 -16.29 43.02
CA GLY A 405 41.59 -15.00 42.65
C GLY A 405 40.80 -14.12 41.67
N SER A 406 41.43 -13.20 40.97
CA SER A 406 40.78 -12.30 40.01
C SER A 406 40.09 -13.07 38.90
N THR A 407 38.84 -12.71 38.59
CA THR A 407 38.05 -13.31 37.52
C THR A 407 38.49 -12.71 36.17
N ASP A 408 38.50 -13.50 35.11
CA ASP A 408 38.75 -13.03 33.74
C ASP A 408 37.69 -12.01 33.30
N THR A 409 38.11 -10.77 33.05
CA THR A 409 37.26 -9.67 32.62
C THR A 409 37.33 -9.40 31.10
N SER A 410 38.11 -10.20 30.37
CA SER A 410 38.23 -10.07 28.91
C SER A 410 36.91 -10.31 28.19
N VAL A 411 36.81 -9.81 26.96
CA VAL A 411 35.68 -10.08 26.09
C VAL A 411 35.45 -11.59 25.96
N ASN A 412 34.21 -12.02 25.95
CA ASN A 412 33.87 -13.42 25.79
C ASN A 412 34.11 -13.86 24.34
N ALA A 413 35.39 -14.14 24.03
CA ALA A 413 35.86 -14.47 22.68
C ALA A 413 35.14 -15.69 22.09
N GLU A 414 34.67 -16.61 22.94
CA GLU A 414 33.99 -17.82 22.50
C GLU A 414 32.56 -17.53 22.00
N LEU A 415 31.80 -16.73 22.75
CA LEU A 415 30.47 -16.30 22.34
C LEU A 415 30.53 -15.37 21.12
N ASP A 416 31.49 -14.46 21.11
CA ASP A 416 31.70 -13.55 19.98
C ASP A 416 32.13 -14.30 18.72
N ALA A 417 33.03 -15.30 18.86
CA ALA A 417 33.42 -16.15 17.74
C ALA A 417 32.26 -17.00 17.19
N GLN A 418 31.39 -17.52 18.07
CA GLN A 418 30.21 -18.27 17.64
C GLN A 418 29.21 -17.38 16.90
N LEU A 419 28.95 -16.18 17.41
CA LEU A 419 28.08 -15.20 16.75
C LEU A 419 28.70 -14.72 15.43
N ASP A 420 30.00 -14.45 15.38
CA ASP A 420 30.72 -14.08 14.19
C ASP A 420 30.73 -15.19 13.13
N ALA A 421 30.84 -16.44 13.51
CA ALA A 421 30.75 -17.58 12.61
C ALA A 421 29.34 -17.69 11.99
N GLN A 422 28.29 -17.44 12.77
CA GLN A 422 26.93 -17.39 12.27
C GLN A 422 26.72 -16.19 11.32
N LEU A 423 27.29 -15.03 11.65
CA LEU A 423 27.22 -13.82 10.82
C LEU A 423 27.95 -14.00 9.48
N GLN A 424 29.09 -14.69 9.45
CA GLN A 424 29.80 -15.02 8.21
C GLN A 424 28.98 -15.90 7.27
N GLY A 425 28.18 -16.81 7.83
CA GLY A 425 27.24 -17.61 7.04
C GLY A 425 26.21 -16.76 6.28
N TYR A 426 25.74 -15.68 6.88
CA TYR A 426 24.82 -14.71 6.24
C TYR A 426 25.51 -13.80 5.23
N GLU A 427 26.76 -13.40 5.48
CA GLU A 427 27.54 -12.57 4.54
C GLU A 427 27.86 -13.31 3.24
N GLN A 428 27.96 -14.65 3.29
CA GLN A 428 28.25 -15.51 2.14
C GLN A 428 27.01 -15.93 1.36
N ASP A 429 25.77 -15.63 1.84
CA ASP A 429 24.56 -15.93 1.10
C ASP A 429 24.32 -14.87 0.00
N PRO A 430 24.51 -15.19 -1.30
CA PRO A 430 24.33 -14.25 -2.40
C PRO A 430 22.88 -13.79 -2.56
N LYS A 431 21.93 -14.41 -1.85
CA LYS A 431 20.51 -14.04 -1.87
C LYS A 431 20.14 -12.98 -0.81
N ALA A 432 21.00 -12.75 0.16
CA ALA A 432 20.76 -11.84 1.28
C ALA A 432 21.20 -10.41 1.00
N GLY A 433 20.99 -9.84 -0.17
CA GLY A 433 21.44 -8.49 -0.58
C GLY A 433 21.55 -7.51 0.60
N ASN A 434 22.75 -7.39 1.19
CA ASN A 434 23.00 -6.55 2.36
C ASN A 434 23.33 -5.13 1.92
N LEU A 435 22.43 -4.18 2.20
CA LEU A 435 22.57 -2.77 1.82
C LEU A 435 23.61 -2.00 2.65
N LEU A 436 24.11 -2.59 3.75
CA LEU A 436 25.14 -1.98 4.60
C LEU A 436 26.56 -2.27 4.09
N ASN A 437 26.73 -3.35 3.37
CA ASN A 437 28.00 -3.76 2.77
C ASN A 437 27.78 -4.18 1.32
N PRO A 438 27.54 -3.21 0.39
CA PRO A 438 27.43 -3.52 -1.03
C PRO A 438 28.82 -3.97 -1.54
N ALA A 439 28.86 -5.19 -2.09
CA ALA A 439 30.03 -5.76 -2.74
C ALA A 439 30.46 -4.95 -3.96
#